data_fee954082fb5093a37ced0608f72ac4a
#
_entry.id   fee954082fb5093a37ced0608f72ac4a
#
_cell.length_a   1.000
_cell.length_b   1.000
_cell.length_c   1.000
_cell.angle_alpha   90.00
_cell.angle_beta   90.00
_cell.angle_gamma   90.00
#
_symmetry.space_group_name_H-M   'P 1'
#
loop_
_entity.id
_entity.type
_entity.pdbx_description
1 polymer ?
#
loop_
_entity_poly.entity_id
_entity_poly.type
_entity_poly.pdbx_seq_one_letter_code
_entity_poly.pdbx_strand_id
1 'polypeptide(L)'
;MKKGHWHGYRLLLGNNIINDNDNSPRTADGTDFGSTDFTSGTIVMTFTIRNTAPGDLNLTGSPRVVIGGTHTGDFTVTAIPSTPIAENSNTTFEITFDPSAIGTRNATISIANNDSNENPYNFSIRGTGTYREIDVTGNSISIENGDTTPIVNDWTYFGVTDVSNGSLTRTFTIRNTGTGNLTISNPTISGTNATDFAVTTNPSATTIGANNSRTFVITFNPNGSGLRNAIITINNDDADENPYTFHIQGEATDAEINITGNGINIADNDTTPAVNDGTDFGNTDVNFQTKSQTFIIENLGTTTLTISNPTITGTNASDFEITTFPSTLTIAPGSSTSFVVTFDPTVTNTRNATINITNNDGNENPYNFNIRGTGTNAEIDIKGNTVSITNGDSTPSLTDWTDFGSINFGSGTISRVFTIDNLGTTSLTIANPTISGANPSDFSITANPTGTTINAGTNRTFTVRFNPTSIGIKTATITLTNSDFNENPYTFTVQGFASNAEINVTGNGNSIVSGDTTPAIADNTDFDTVLLTNNSSRTFIIQNTGTTDLTISTPVISGINAADYTITTSPSLVIPGGGNTTLTIL
;
A
#
# COMPACT_ATOMS: atom_id res chain seq x y z
N MET A 1 -46.93 -22.50 92.65
CA MET A 1 -46.14 -22.95 91.52
C MET A 1 -44.76 -23.36 92.00
N LYS A 2 -44.53 -24.67 92.17
CA LYS A 2 -43.23 -25.19 92.57
C LYS A 2 -42.28 -25.10 91.38
N LYS A 3 -41.20 -24.27 91.49
CA LYS A 3 -40.07 -24.33 90.59
C LYS A 3 -39.45 -25.73 90.78
N GLY A 4 -39.66 -26.64 89.84
CA GLY A 4 -38.95 -27.89 89.78
C GLY A 4 -37.45 -27.61 89.57
N HIS A 5 -36.69 -28.00 90.58
CA HIS A 5 -35.25 -28.09 90.40
C HIS A 5 -34.96 -29.30 89.46
N TRP A 6 -34.51 -29.02 88.29
CA TRP A 6 -34.04 -30.02 87.34
C TRP A 6 -32.69 -30.51 87.90
N HIS A 7 -32.66 -31.64 88.49
CA HIS A 7 -31.46 -32.34 88.82
C HIS A 7 -31.18 -33.41 87.73
N GLY A 8 -30.20 -33.21 86.95
CA GLY A 8 -29.87 -34.11 85.86
C GLY A 8 -28.71 -33.60 85.03
N TYR A 9 -28.31 -34.30 84.00
CA TYR A 9 -27.34 -33.84 83.03
C TYR A 9 -28.03 -33.19 81.81
N ARG A 10 -27.27 -32.46 81.07
CA ARG A 10 -27.76 -31.79 79.85
C ARG A 10 -26.90 -32.13 78.68
N LEU A 11 -27.53 -32.48 77.59
CA LEU A 11 -26.86 -32.61 76.29
C LEU A 11 -27.02 -31.28 75.52
N LEU A 12 -25.96 -30.82 74.94
CA LEU A 12 -25.92 -29.49 74.28
C LEU A 12 -25.13 -29.58 72.98
N LEU A 13 -25.54 -28.77 71.97
CA LEU A 13 -24.68 -28.25 70.96
C LEU A 13 -24.51 -26.75 71.19
N GLY A 14 -23.30 -26.31 71.49
CA GLY A 14 -23.09 -24.94 71.95
C GLY A 14 -23.90 -24.63 73.19
N ASN A 15 -24.86 -23.70 73.12
CA ASN A 15 -25.78 -23.32 74.21
C ASN A 15 -27.18 -23.94 74.06
N ASN A 16 -27.48 -24.71 73.02
CA ASN A 16 -28.80 -25.26 72.76
C ASN A 16 -28.91 -26.63 73.45
N ILE A 17 -29.99 -26.85 74.20
CA ILE A 17 -30.28 -28.07 74.93
C ILE A 17 -31.03 -29.05 74.03
N ILE A 18 -30.54 -30.27 73.94
CA ILE A 18 -31.24 -31.40 73.36
C ILE A 18 -31.96 -32.12 74.54
N ASN A 19 -33.27 -32.26 74.53
CA ASN A 19 -33.97 -32.93 75.60
C ASN A 19 -33.94 -34.44 75.46
N ASP A 20 -34.04 -35.18 76.61
CA ASP A 20 -34.26 -36.60 76.54
C ASP A 20 -35.55 -36.93 75.78
N ASN A 21 -35.48 -37.95 74.92
CA ASN A 21 -36.57 -38.36 74.03
C ASN A 21 -36.96 -37.29 72.99
N ASP A 22 -36.04 -36.38 72.66
CA ASP A 22 -36.28 -35.44 71.54
C ASP A 22 -36.24 -36.20 70.19
N ASN A 23 -37.38 -36.25 69.54
CA ASN A 23 -37.59 -36.92 68.26
C ASN A 23 -37.79 -35.92 67.11
N SER A 24 -37.43 -34.65 67.31
CA SER A 24 -37.59 -33.56 66.35
C SER A 24 -36.23 -32.92 65.99
N PRO A 25 -35.39 -33.59 65.20
CA PRO A 25 -34.07 -33.09 64.83
C PRO A 25 -34.11 -31.66 64.24
N ARG A 26 -33.20 -30.76 64.71
CA ARG A 26 -33.09 -29.35 64.32
C ARG A 26 -31.62 -28.96 64.08
N THR A 27 -31.41 -28.09 63.11
CA THR A 27 -30.08 -27.51 62.83
C THR A 27 -29.55 -26.68 64.01
N ALA A 28 -30.43 -26.05 64.76
CA ALA A 28 -30.06 -25.15 65.87
C ALA A 28 -29.35 -25.91 67.03
N ASP A 29 -29.69 -27.16 67.28
CA ASP A 29 -29.11 -28.00 68.35
C ASP A 29 -28.21 -29.11 67.78
N GLY A 30 -27.94 -29.09 66.45
CA GLY A 30 -27.06 -30.04 65.74
C GLY A 30 -27.62 -31.44 65.58
N THR A 31 -28.85 -31.72 65.99
CA THR A 31 -29.51 -33.00 65.77
C THR A 31 -29.92 -33.22 64.31
N ASP A 32 -30.12 -32.12 63.56
CA ASP A 32 -30.18 -32.12 62.09
C ASP A 32 -28.84 -31.68 61.53
N PHE A 33 -28.12 -32.61 60.92
CA PHE A 33 -26.81 -32.43 60.33
C PHE A 33 -26.84 -31.59 59.04
N GLY A 34 -28.03 -31.32 58.50
CA GLY A 34 -28.17 -30.62 57.20
C GLY A 34 -28.00 -31.57 56.04
N SER A 35 -27.51 -31.02 54.93
CA SER A 35 -27.36 -31.77 53.68
C SER A 35 -25.89 -31.88 53.28
N THR A 36 -25.45 -33.02 52.80
CA THR A 36 -24.13 -33.21 52.22
C THR A 36 -24.21 -34.20 51.05
N ASP A 37 -23.22 -34.18 50.21
CA ASP A 37 -23.11 -35.07 49.04
C ASP A 37 -22.85 -36.49 49.50
N PHE A 38 -23.61 -37.44 48.95
CA PHE A 38 -23.51 -38.83 49.38
C PHE A 38 -22.30 -39.55 48.79
N THR A 39 -21.64 -38.99 47.74
CA THR A 39 -20.48 -39.56 47.09
C THR A 39 -19.15 -39.12 47.71
N SER A 40 -19.13 -37.93 48.33
CA SER A 40 -17.88 -37.28 48.76
C SER A 40 -18.00 -36.40 50.02
N GLY A 41 -19.18 -36.22 50.58
CA GLY A 41 -19.39 -35.25 51.62
C GLY A 41 -19.65 -35.88 53.00
N THR A 42 -19.01 -35.36 54.05
CA THR A 42 -19.27 -35.75 55.46
C THR A 42 -19.55 -34.50 56.30
N ILE A 43 -20.34 -34.64 57.33
CA ILE A 43 -20.59 -33.58 58.30
C ILE A 43 -20.32 -34.13 59.72
N VAL A 44 -19.51 -33.38 60.47
CA VAL A 44 -19.17 -33.74 61.86
C VAL A 44 -19.90 -32.77 62.80
N MET A 45 -20.60 -33.32 63.80
CA MET A 45 -21.22 -32.56 64.90
C MET A 45 -20.62 -32.97 66.23
N THR A 46 -20.21 -31.98 67.05
CA THR A 46 -19.64 -32.18 68.38
C THR A 46 -20.69 -31.89 69.43
N PHE A 47 -21.15 -32.87 70.14
CA PHE A 47 -22.12 -32.80 71.19
C PHE A 47 -21.42 -32.71 72.55
N THR A 48 -21.99 -31.94 73.52
CA THR A 48 -21.46 -31.76 74.86
C THR A 48 -22.40 -32.33 75.89
N ILE A 49 -21.93 -33.30 76.68
CA ILE A 49 -22.62 -33.82 77.84
C ILE A 49 -22.14 -33.03 79.06
N ARG A 50 -23.05 -32.34 79.71
CA ARG A 50 -22.75 -31.55 80.91
C ARG A 50 -23.45 -32.14 82.12
N ASN A 51 -22.66 -32.46 83.15
CA ASN A 51 -23.22 -32.85 84.43
C ASN A 51 -23.55 -31.64 85.29
N THR A 52 -24.85 -31.41 85.57
CA THR A 52 -25.34 -30.31 86.36
C THR A 52 -25.93 -30.77 87.73
N ALA A 53 -25.85 -32.08 88.02
CA ALA A 53 -26.26 -32.75 89.27
C ALA A 53 -25.07 -32.90 90.25
N PRO A 54 -25.38 -32.98 91.56
CA PRO A 54 -24.40 -33.33 92.53
C PRO A 54 -23.88 -34.80 92.28
N GLY A 55 -22.57 -35.02 92.39
CA GLY A 55 -21.92 -36.28 92.16
C GLY A 55 -21.54 -36.61 90.77
N ASP A 56 -20.82 -37.70 90.54
CA ASP A 56 -20.29 -38.08 89.25
C ASP A 56 -21.36 -38.70 88.33
N LEU A 57 -21.46 -38.21 87.10
CA LEU A 57 -22.25 -38.83 86.06
C LEU A 57 -21.39 -39.89 85.35
N ASN A 58 -21.84 -41.14 85.46
CA ASN A 58 -21.18 -42.27 84.84
C ASN A 58 -21.94 -42.71 83.59
N LEU A 59 -21.25 -42.74 82.45
CA LEU A 59 -21.77 -43.34 81.22
C LEU A 59 -21.54 -44.84 81.25
N THR A 60 -22.62 -45.63 81.38
CA THR A 60 -22.59 -47.07 81.70
C THR A 60 -22.66 -47.95 80.46
N GLY A 61 -22.91 -47.39 79.28
CA GLY A 61 -22.97 -48.13 78.00
C GLY A 61 -21.63 -48.65 77.50
N SER A 62 -21.67 -49.74 76.75
CA SER A 62 -20.52 -50.23 75.99
C SER A 62 -21.01 -50.64 74.57
N PRO A 63 -20.82 -49.78 73.57
CA PRO A 63 -20.17 -48.44 73.54
C PRO A 63 -20.98 -47.43 74.38
N ARG A 64 -20.28 -46.33 74.79
CA ARG A 64 -20.90 -45.22 75.59
C ARG A 64 -22.00 -44.49 74.91
N VAL A 65 -21.89 -44.33 73.55
CA VAL A 65 -22.86 -43.76 72.67
C VAL A 65 -23.27 -44.81 71.65
N VAL A 66 -24.54 -45.15 71.61
CA VAL A 66 -25.08 -46.15 70.68
C VAL A 66 -25.89 -45.45 69.61
N ILE A 67 -25.63 -45.79 68.37
CA ILE A 67 -26.44 -45.35 67.23
C ILE A 67 -27.43 -46.48 66.90
N GLY A 68 -28.71 -46.14 66.85
CA GLY A 68 -29.82 -47.02 66.49
C GLY A 68 -30.70 -46.40 65.41
N GLY A 69 -31.74 -47.11 65.03
CA GLY A 69 -32.73 -46.59 64.04
C GLY A 69 -32.50 -47.12 62.62
N THR A 70 -33.04 -46.42 61.60
CA THR A 70 -33.18 -46.96 60.26
C THR A 70 -31.88 -46.89 59.44
N HIS A 71 -31.10 -45.81 59.59
CA HIS A 71 -29.93 -45.53 58.75
C HIS A 71 -28.66 -45.44 59.60
N THR A 72 -28.45 -46.43 60.45
CA THR A 72 -27.30 -46.47 61.39
C THR A 72 -25.95 -46.47 60.69
N GLY A 73 -25.86 -47.02 59.47
CA GLY A 73 -24.62 -47.06 58.69
C GLY A 73 -24.16 -45.70 58.15
N ASP A 74 -25.06 -44.70 58.18
CA ASP A 74 -24.76 -43.34 57.69
C ASP A 74 -24.26 -42.38 58.79
N PHE A 75 -24.19 -42.90 60.04
CA PHE A 75 -23.73 -42.13 61.20
C PHE A 75 -22.70 -42.95 61.96
N THR A 76 -21.61 -42.31 62.37
CA THR A 76 -20.53 -42.98 63.10
C THR A 76 -20.05 -42.11 64.25
N VAL A 77 -19.91 -42.71 65.45
CA VAL A 77 -19.28 -42.02 66.61
C VAL A 77 -17.78 -41.97 66.35
N THR A 78 -17.26 -40.78 66.05
CA THR A 78 -15.86 -40.54 65.71
C THR A 78 -15.01 -40.08 66.90
N ALA A 79 -15.63 -39.52 67.96
CA ALA A 79 -15.00 -39.25 69.24
C ALA A 79 -15.89 -39.73 70.38
N ILE A 80 -15.32 -40.42 71.33
CA ILE A 80 -16.01 -41.09 72.46
C ILE A 80 -15.94 -40.14 73.69
N PRO A 81 -17.05 -39.89 74.42
CA PRO A 81 -17.02 -39.06 75.61
C PRO A 81 -16.26 -39.73 76.76
N SER A 82 -15.60 -38.96 77.62
CA SER A 82 -14.97 -39.46 78.86
C SER A 82 -16.02 -39.73 79.92
N THR A 83 -15.69 -40.64 80.84
CA THR A 83 -16.49 -40.99 82.05
C THR A 83 -15.56 -41.42 83.15
N PRO A 84 -15.81 -41.12 84.46
CA PRO A 84 -16.91 -40.33 84.96
C PRO A 84 -16.82 -38.81 84.58
N ILE A 85 -17.96 -38.10 84.58
CA ILE A 85 -18.04 -36.65 84.41
C ILE A 85 -18.35 -36.03 85.77
N ALA A 86 -17.38 -35.34 86.36
CA ALA A 86 -17.52 -34.76 87.68
C ALA A 86 -18.63 -33.72 87.74
N GLU A 87 -19.15 -33.42 88.91
CA GLU A 87 -20.13 -32.38 89.14
C GLU A 87 -19.67 -31.06 88.54
N ASN A 88 -20.59 -30.39 87.82
CA ASN A 88 -20.40 -29.10 87.09
C ASN A 88 -19.35 -29.17 85.98
N SER A 89 -18.92 -30.35 85.54
CA SER A 89 -17.98 -30.59 84.43
C SER A 89 -18.73 -31.05 83.16
N ASN A 90 -17.99 -31.20 82.08
CA ASN A 90 -18.52 -31.68 80.81
C ASN A 90 -17.53 -32.58 80.06
N THR A 91 -18.03 -33.30 79.11
CA THR A 91 -17.28 -34.08 78.12
C THR A 91 -17.93 -33.93 76.75
N THR A 92 -17.21 -34.21 75.67
CA THR A 92 -17.75 -34.13 74.31
C THR A 92 -17.68 -35.50 73.61
N PHE A 93 -18.53 -35.67 72.64
CA PHE A 93 -18.42 -36.76 71.65
C PHE A 93 -18.77 -36.20 70.29
N GLU A 94 -18.29 -36.89 69.23
CA GLU A 94 -18.52 -36.49 67.86
C GLU A 94 -19.26 -37.59 67.11
N ILE A 95 -20.20 -37.14 66.27
CA ILE A 95 -20.85 -37.99 65.30
C ILE A 95 -20.55 -37.43 63.91
N THR A 96 -20.05 -38.32 63.03
CA THR A 96 -19.92 -38.01 61.61
C THR A 96 -21.09 -38.57 60.85
N PHE A 97 -21.76 -37.75 60.09
CA PHE A 97 -22.76 -38.13 59.10
C PHE A 97 -22.07 -38.31 57.75
N ASP A 98 -22.16 -39.51 57.15
CA ASP A 98 -21.63 -39.91 55.88
C ASP A 98 -22.73 -40.68 55.14
N PRO A 99 -23.57 -39.99 54.35
CA PRO A 99 -24.75 -40.64 53.77
C PRO A 99 -24.34 -41.64 52.68
N SER A 100 -24.89 -42.83 52.73
CA SER A 100 -24.67 -43.91 51.72
C SER A 100 -25.63 -43.80 50.52
N ALA A 101 -26.61 -42.89 50.54
CA ALA A 101 -27.53 -42.64 49.45
C ALA A 101 -28.23 -41.29 49.60
N ILE A 102 -28.90 -40.87 48.55
CA ILE A 102 -29.73 -39.65 48.54
C ILE A 102 -30.94 -39.75 49.44
N GLY A 103 -31.43 -38.59 49.87
CA GLY A 103 -32.65 -38.45 50.68
C GLY A 103 -32.38 -38.38 52.18
N THR A 104 -33.47 -38.31 52.97
CA THR A 104 -33.38 -38.16 54.43
C THR A 104 -32.89 -39.43 55.09
N ARG A 105 -31.86 -39.28 55.88
CA ARG A 105 -31.23 -40.33 56.67
C ARG A 105 -31.51 -40.08 58.14
N ASN A 106 -32.11 -41.03 58.85
CA ASN A 106 -32.53 -40.89 60.26
C ASN A 106 -31.88 -41.95 61.12
N ALA A 107 -31.42 -41.52 62.29
CA ALA A 107 -30.92 -42.45 63.33
C ALA A 107 -31.35 -41.95 64.71
N THR A 108 -31.14 -42.75 65.70
CA THR A 108 -31.35 -42.44 67.11
C THR A 108 -30.08 -42.61 67.90
N ILE A 109 -29.82 -41.74 68.82
CA ILE A 109 -28.70 -41.86 69.76
C ILE A 109 -29.25 -42.30 71.12
N SER A 110 -28.52 -43.20 71.71
CA SER A 110 -28.84 -43.69 73.08
C SER A 110 -27.56 -43.68 73.92
N ILE A 111 -27.63 -43.04 75.09
CA ILE A 111 -26.51 -42.92 76.05
C ILE A 111 -26.94 -43.46 77.39
N ALA A 112 -26.53 -44.69 77.68
CA ALA A 112 -26.80 -45.30 78.98
C ALA A 112 -25.92 -44.63 80.05
N ASN A 113 -26.53 -44.35 81.21
CA ASN A 113 -25.91 -43.54 82.26
C ASN A 113 -26.43 -44.00 83.65
N ASN A 114 -26.04 -43.37 84.75
CA ASN A 114 -26.48 -43.62 86.09
C ASN A 114 -27.52 -42.62 86.63
N ASP A 115 -28.08 -41.75 85.72
CA ASP A 115 -29.20 -40.90 86.09
C ASP A 115 -30.50 -41.73 86.11
N SER A 116 -31.25 -41.68 87.20
CA SER A 116 -32.42 -42.59 87.42
C SER A 116 -33.65 -42.19 86.61
N ASN A 117 -33.74 -40.94 86.11
CA ASN A 117 -34.89 -40.46 85.40
C ASN A 117 -34.62 -40.20 83.89
N GLU A 118 -33.35 -40.24 83.47
CA GLU A 118 -32.93 -40.04 82.07
C GLU A 118 -31.97 -41.09 81.57
N ASN A 119 -32.21 -42.36 81.93
CA ASN A 119 -31.37 -43.48 81.50
C ASN A 119 -32.18 -44.58 80.77
N PRO A 120 -31.84 -44.84 79.51
CA PRO A 120 -30.85 -44.13 78.70
C PRO A 120 -31.37 -42.77 78.19
N TYR A 121 -30.44 -41.84 77.97
CA TYR A 121 -30.76 -40.53 77.30
C TYR A 121 -30.86 -40.80 75.84
N ASN A 122 -32.01 -40.49 75.23
CA ASN A 122 -32.30 -40.78 73.84
C ASN A 122 -32.65 -39.53 73.09
N PHE A 123 -32.22 -39.45 71.86
CA PHE A 123 -32.67 -38.40 70.94
C PHE A 123 -32.51 -38.86 69.50
N SER A 124 -33.30 -38.25 68.59
CA SER A 124 -33.21 -38.53 67.16
C SER A 124 -32.23 -37.59 66.49
N ILE A 125 -31.50 -38.10 65.50
CA ILE A 125 -30.65 -37.32 64.60
C ILE A 125 -31.11 -37.54 63.17
N ARG A 126 -30.83 -36.57 62.34
CA ARG A 126 -31.16 -36.56 60.90
C ARG A 126 -30.07 -35.91 60.08
N GLY A 127 -29.84 -36.37 58.85
CA GLY A 127 -29.10 -35.72 57.79
C GLY A 127 -29.76 -36.01 56.44
N THR A 128 -29.37 -35.28 55.41
CA THR A 128 -29.88 -35.50 54.07
C THR A 128 -28.71 -35.72 53.12
N GLY A 129 -28.68 -36.90 52.50
CA GLY A 129 -27.77 -37.16 51.37
C GLY A 129 -28.30 -36.50 50.10
N THR A 130 -27.45 -35.76 49.46
CA THR A 130 -27.72 -35.12 48.18
C THR A 130 -26.68 -35.55 47.15
N TYR A 131 -26.93 -35.29 45.90
CA TYR A 131 -25.93 -35.38 44.84
C TYR A 131 -26.02 -34.13 43.98
N ARG A 132 -24.94 -33.81 43.35
CA ARG A 132 -24.82 -32.76 42.34
C ARG A 132 -24.76 -33.44 41.00
N GLU A 133 -25.35 -32.82 39.99
CA GLU A 133 -25.38 -33.37 38.64
C GLU A 133 -25.51 -32.21 37.66
N ILE A 134 -24.42 -32.01 36.91
CA ILE A 134 -24.38 -30.98 35.88
C ILE A 134 -24.84 -31.56 34.54
N ASP A 135 -25.69 -30.84 33.84
CA ASP A 135 -26.04 -31.08 32.46
C ASP A 135 -25.91 -29.76 31.69
N VAL A 136 -25.23 -29.77 30.56
CA VAL A 136 -25.13 -28.60 29.70
C VAL A 136 -25.91 -28.84 28.42
N THR A 137 -26.82 -27.92 28.10
CA THR A 137 -27.62 -28.03 26.88
C THR A 137 -27.39 -26.85 25.95
N GLY A 138 -27.35 -27.11 24.66
CA GLY A 138 -27.51 -26.14 23.60
C GLY A 138 -28.76 -26.46 22.81
N ASN A 139 -29.59 -25.45 22.44
CA ASN A 139 -30.87 -25.66 21.76
C ASN A 139 -31.79 -26.71 22.44
N SER A 140 -31.73 -26.81 23.76
CA SER A 140 -32.47 -27.79 24.55
C SER A 140 -32.04 -29.26 24.36
N ILE A 141 -30.91 -29.49 23.71
CA ILE A 141 -30.29 -30.81 23.54
C ILE A 141 -29.10 -30.91 24.48
N SER A 142 -29.01 -32.01 25.24
CA SER A 142 -27.86 -32.27 26.10
C SER A 142 -26.59 -32.51 25.31
N ILE A 143 -25.51 -31.88 25.76
CA ILE A 143 -24.15 -32.00 25.21
C ILE A 143 -23.39 -32.87 26.23
N GLU A 144 -22.91 -34.03 25.83
CA GLU A 144 -22.21 -34.93 26.75
C GLU A 144 -20.88 -34.33 27.24
N ASN A 145 -20.53 -34.60 28.49
CA ASN A 145 -19.20 -34.22 28.99
C ASN A 145 -18.11 -34.89 28.16
N GLY A 146 -17.16 -34.10 27.67
CA GLY A 146 -16.09 -34.55 26.77
C GLY A 146 -16.50 -34.67 25.30
N ASP A 147 -17.65 -34.15 24.89
CA ASP A 147 -18.06 -34.17 23.46
C ASP A 147 -17.03 -33.46 22.58
N THR A 148 -16.55 -34.20 21.58
CA THR A 148 -15.56 -33.71 20.59
C THR A 148 -16.15 -33.51 19.21
N THR A 149 -17.46 -33.68 19.03
CA THR A 149 -18.15 -33.72 17.74
C THR A 149 -19.20 -32.60 17.61
N PRO A 150 -18.77 -31.36 17.37
CA PRO A 150 -19.71 -30.24 17.25
C PRO A 150 -20.77 -30.45 16.16
N ILE A 151 -22.04 -30.26 16.52
CA ILE A 151 -23.19 -30.40 15.60
C ILE A 151 -24.12 -29.17 15.64
N VAL A 152 -24.88 -29.00 14.56
CA VAL A 152 -25.84 -27.87 14.42
C VAL A 152 -26.98 -27.99 15.43
N ASN A 153 -27.43 -29.22 15.74
CA ASN A 153 -28.66 -29.45 16.50
C ASN A 153 -28.55 -28.97 17.96
N ASP A 154 -27.40 -29.11 18.61
CA ASP A 154 -27.14 -28.67 19.97
C ASP A 154 -26.36 -27.35 20.04
N TRP A 155 -26.17 -26.69 18.88
CA TRP A 155 -25.46 -25.40 18.76
C TRP A 155 -23.96 -25.44 19.06
N THR A 156 -23.37 -26.59 19.26
CA THR A 156 -21.91 -26.72 19.39
C THR A 156 -21.20 -26.40 18.07
N TYR A 157 -21.87 -26.63 16.90
CA TYR A 157 -21.51 -26.05 15.64
C TYR A 157 -22.29 -24.75 15.41
N PHE A 158 -21.57 -23.63 15.41
CA PHE A 158 -22.17 -22.28 15.30
C PHE A 158 -22.75 -21.97 13.93
N GLY A 159 -22.25 -22.62 12.88
CA GLY A 159 -22.61 -22.37 11.48
C GLY A 159 -21.51 -21.63 10.74
N VAL A 160 -21.87 -21.06 9.59
CA VAL A 160 -20.97 -20.33 8.69
C VAL A 160 -21.19 -18.82 8.83
N THR A 161 -20.12 -18.04 8.88
CA THR A 161 -20.17 -16.57 8.93
C THR A 161 -19.01 -15.95 8.17
N ASP A 162 -19.17 -14.71 7.74
CA ASP A 162 -18.12 -13.94 7.10
C ASP A 162 -17.11 -13.38 8.11
N VAL A 163 -15.80 -13.44 7.78
CA VAL A 163 -14.72 -12.96 8.64
C VAL A 163 -14.84 -11.46 8.90
N SER A 164 -15.22 -10.69 7.88
CA SER A 164 -15.13 -9.25 7.91
C SER A 164 -16.31 -8.57 8.62
N ASN A 165 -17.50 -9.19 8.55
CA ASN A 165 -18.74 -8.54 8.97
C ASN A 165 -19.68 -9.46 9.75
N GLY A 166 -19.30 -10.69 10.00
CA GLY A 166 -20.20 -11.70 10.57
C GLY A 166 -19.82 -12.12 11.98
N SER A 167 -20.81 -12.21 12.86
CA SER A 167 -20.69 -12.92 14.13
C SER A 167 -21.93 -13.75 14.40
N LEU A 168 -21.75 -14.90 15.07
CA LEU A 168 -22.84 -15.80 15.44
C LEU A 168 -22.85 -16.00 16.94
N THR A 169 -24.03 -15.90 17.54
CA THR A 169 -24.21 -16.00 18.99
C THR A 169 -25.06 -17.21 19.32
N ARG A 170 -24.63 -18.00 20.34
CA ARG A 170 -25.36 -19.15 20.85
C ARG A 170 -25.51 -19.05 22.37
N THR A 171 -26.67 -19.44 22.87
CA THR A 171 -26.98 -19.46 24.29
C THR A 171 -27.01 -20.90 24.77
N PHE A 172 -26.15 -21.23 25.73
CA PHE A 172 -26.09 -22.53 26.39
C PHE A 172 -26.73 -22.44 27.76
N THR A 173 -27.25 -23.55 28.24
CA THR A 173 -27.89 -23.65 29.54
C THR A 173 -27.19 -24.68 30.40
N ILE A 174 -26.67 -24.30 31.55
CA ILE A 174 -26.17 -25.19 32.60
C ILE A 174 -27.33 -25.53 33.52
N ARG A 175 -27.64 -26.79 33.68
CA ARG A 175 -28.72 -27.32 34.52
C ARG A 175 -28.10 -28.10 35.67
N ASN A 176 -28.69 -27.96 36.85
CA ASN A 176 -28.42 -28.86 37.95
C ASN A 176 -29.59 -29.86 38.03
N THR A 177 -29.37 -31.07 37.57
CA THR A 177 -30.39 -32.15 37.62
C THR A 177 -30.30 -32.93 38.92
N GLY A 178 -29.33 -32.62 39.77
CA GLY A 178 -29.14 -33.21 41.10
C GLY A 178 -30.08 -32.62 42.15
N THR A 179 -29.94 -33.12 43.39
CA THR A 179 -30.76 -32.74 44.56
C THR A 179 -30.02 -31.80 45.52
N GLY A 180 -28.70 -31.63 45.35
CA GLY A 180 -27.86 -30.68 46.07
C GLY A 180 -27.65 -29.39 45.27
N ASN A 181 -27.06 -28.39 45.91
CA ASN A 181 -26.60 -27.19 45.18
C ASN A 181 -25.33 -27.51 44.37
N LEU A 182 -25.36 -27.21 43.10
CA LEU A 182 -24.20 -27.30 42.20
C LEU A 182 -23.44 -25.99 42.21
N THR A 183 -22.15 -26.01 42.44
CA THR A 183 -21.26 -24.85 42.32
C THR A 183 -20.46 -24.96 41.05
N ILE A 184 -20.44 -23.90 40.22
CA ILE A 184 -19.75 -23.84 38.96
C ILE A 184 -18.76 -22.66 38.90
N SER A 185 -17.76 -22.73 38.03
CA SER A 185 -17.00 -21.58 37.60
C SER A 185 -17.71 -20.87 36.41
N ASN A 186 -17.31 -19.65 36.10
CA ASN A 186 -17.63 -19.10 34.79
C ASN A 186 -16.98 -19.97 33.70
N PRO A 187 -17.69 -20.21 32.58
CA PRO A 187 -17.12 -20.94 31.45
C PRO A 187 -15.86 -20.26 30.90
N THR A 188 -14.86 -21.06 30.56
CA THR A 188 -13.61 -20.61 29.92
C THR A 188 -13.46 -21.23 28.55
N ILE A 189 -12.74 -20.54 27.66
CA ILE A 189 -12.51 -20.98 26.29
C ILE A 189 -11.02 -21.23 26.08
N SER A 190 -10.68 -22.36 25.48
CA SER A 190 -9.32 -22.77 25.15
C SER A 190 -9.28 -23.45 23.77
N GLY A 191 -8.11 -23.85 23.30
CA GLY A 191 -7.93 -24.53 22.02
C GLY A 191 -7.37 -23.62 20.93
N THR A 192 -7.23 -24.16 19.72
CA THR A 192 -6.45 -23.54 18.62
C THR A 192 -7.00 -22.18 18.19
N ASN A 193 -8.31 -22.03 18.13
CA ASN A 193 -8.96 -20.79 17.69
C ASN A 193 -9.80 -20.17 18.83
N ALA A 194 -9.33 -20.29 20.07
CA ALA A 194 -10.06 -19.77 21.24
C ALA A 194 -10.33 -18.27 21.16
N THR A 195 -9.48 -17.51 20.49
CA THR A 195 -9.62 -16.05 20.28
C THR A 195 -10.80 -15.69 19.38
N ASP A 196 -11.29 -16.62 18.57
CA ASP A 196 -12.43 -16.41 17.68
C ASP A 196 -13.77 -16.60 18.39
N PHE A 197 -13.75 -17.01 19.66
CA PHE A 197 -14.91 -17.23 20.50
C PHE A 197 -14.79 -16.43 21.79
N ALA A 198 -15.89 -15.88 22.24
CA ALA A 198 -15.93 -15.13 23.49
C ALA A 198 -17.16 -15.49 24.32
N VAL A 199 -16.98 -15.69 25.64
CA VAL A 199 -18.11 -15.72 26.57
C VAL A 199 -18.59 -14.29 26.77
N THR A 200 -19.66 -13.92 26.07
CA THR A 200 -20.20 -12.55 26.09
C THR A 200 -21.19 -12.32 27.25
N THR A 201 -21.74 -13.39 27.81
CA THR A 201 -22.59 -13.33 29.02
C THR A 201 -22.28 -14.52 29.90
N ASN A 202 -21.85 -14.28 31.12
CA ASN A 202 -21.60 -15.30 32.12
C ASN A 202 -22.92 -15.72 32.82
N PRO A 203 -22.96 -16.91 33.45
CA PRO A 203 -24.08 -17.29 34.30
C PRO A 203 -24.38 -16.24 35.37
N SER A 204 -25.64 -15.96 35.63
CA SER A 204 -26.07 -14.93 36.58
C SER A 204 -25.70 -15.23 38.04
N ALA A 205 -25.33 -16.46 38.34
CA ALA A 205 -24.82 -16.93 39.62
C ALA A 205 -23.99 -18.20 39.42
N THR A 206 -23.00 -18.40 40.27
CA THR A 206 -22.13 -19.58 40.29
C THR A 206 -22.66 -20.73 41.16
N THR A 207 -23.77 -20.53 41.84
CA THR A 207 -24.51 -21.61 42.57
C THR A 207 -25.85 -21.82 41.91
N ILE A 208 -26.13 -23.06 41.55
CA ILE A 208 -27.36 -23.51 40.91
C ILE A 208 -28.07 -24.48 41.85
N GLY A 209 -29.22 -24.07 42.41
CA GLY A 209 -30.01 -24.94 43.26
C GLY A 209 -30.55 -26.15 42.51
N ALA A 210 -30.95 -27.18 43.30
CA ALA A 210 -31.51 -28.40 42.71
C ALA A 210 -32.62 -28.14 41.70
N ASN A 211 -32.59 -28.80 40.58
CA ASN A 211 -33.54 -28.65 39.44
C ASN A 211 -33.66 -27.23 38.86
N ASN A 212 -32.70 -26.36 39.11
CA ASN A 212 -32.61 -25.05 38.51
C ASN A 212 -31.55 -25.01 37.38
N SER A 213 -31.50 -23.85 36.67
CA SER A 213 -30.56 -23.66 35.60
C SER A 213 -30.03 -22.22 35.54
N ARG A 214 -28.91 -22.03 34.80
CA ARG A 214 -28.34 -20.73 34.42
C ARG A 214 -27.90 -20.80 32.97
N THR A 215 -27.96 -19.66 32.29
CA THR A 215 -27.51 -19.56 30.89
C THR A 215 -26.21 -18.79 30.80
N PHE A 216 -25.45 -19.09 29.78
CA PHE A 216 -24.30 -18.31 29.33
C PHE A 216 -24.35 -18.17 27.81
N VAL A 217 -23.68 -17.15 27.30
CA VAL A 217 -23.70 -16.83 25.85
C VAL A 217 -22.29 -16.84 25.32
N ILE A 218 -22.11 -17.53 24.21
CA ILE A 218 -20.86 -17.52 23.44
C ILE A 218 -21.14 -16.84 22.11
N THR A 219 -20.23 -15.94 21.72
CA THR A 219 -20.21 -15.32 20.39
C THR A 219 -19.00 -15.86 19.64
N PHE A 220 -19.24 -16.36 18.44
CA PHE A 220 -18.24 -16.69 17.43
C PHE A 220 -18.05 -15.46 16.55
N ASN A 221 -16.83 -14.91 16.51
CA ASN A 221 -16.41 -13.77 15.71
C ASN A 221 -15.02 -14.07 15.16
N PRO A 222 -14.93 -14.75 14.01
CA PRO A 222 -13.67 -15.25 13.50
C PRO A 222 -12.76 -14.14 13.00
N ASN A 223 -11.45 -14.32 13.19
CA ASN A 223 -10.40 -13.43 12.72
C ASN A 223 -9.62 -13.99 11.51
N GLY A 224 -10.10 -15.06 10.91
CA GLY A 224 -9.54 -15.68 9.69
C GLY A 224 -10.46 -16.76 9.16
N SER A 225 -10.33 -17.09 7.90
CA SER A 225 -11.20 -18.04 7.19
C SER A 225 -10.94 -19.50 7.54
N GLY A 226 -11.87 -20.38 7.19
CA GLY A 226 -11.85 -21.81 7.41
C GLY A 226 -12.51 -22.27 8.71
N LEU A 227 -12.33 -23.55 9.06
CA LEU A 227 -12.88 -24.15 10.28
C LEU A 227 -12.16 -23.63 11.53
N ARG A 228 -12.94 -23.16 12.50
CA ARG A 228 -12.48 -22.61 13.76
C ARG A 228 -12.97 -23.48 14.92
N ASN A 229 -12.05 -23.95 15.76
CA ASN A 229 -12.33 -24.89 16.83
C ASN A 229 -11.89 -24.35 18.17
N ALA A 230 -12.72 -24.57 19.20
CA ALA A 230 -12.38 -24.24 20.57
C ALA A 230 -12.99 -25.26 21.53
N ILE A 231 -12.59 -25.18 22.79
CA ILE A 231 -13.04 -26.07 23.88
C ILE A 231 -13.60 -25.19 24.97
N ILE A 232 -14.80 -25.49 25.39
CA ILE A 232 -15.43 -24.90 26.58
C ILE A 232 -15.07 -25.77 27.78
N THR A 233 -14.75 -25.11 28.90
CA THR A 233 -14.46 -25.76 30.18
C THR A 233 -15.23 -25.06 31.28
N ILE A 234 -15.99 -25.82 32.05
CA ILE A 234 -16.74 -25.38 33.22
C ILE A 234 -16.26 -26.24 34.43
N ASN A 235 -15.43 -25.65 35.30
CA ASN A 235 -15.12 -26.32 36.56
C ASN A 235 -16.36 -26.28 37.46
N ASN A 236 -16.61 -27.34 38.16
CA ASN A 236 -17.79 -27.52 39.00
C ASN A 236 -17.47 -28.42 40.20
N ASP A 237 -18.42 -28.67 41.07
CA ASP A 237 -18.29 -29.56 42.25
C ASP A 237 -19.09 -30.86 42.11
N ASP A 238 -19.43 -31.23 40.89
CA ASP A 238 -19.88 -32.57 40.53
C ASP A 238 -18.72 -33.54 40.58
N ALA A 239 -18.91 -34.69 41.15
CA ALA A 239 -17.78 -35.58 41.44
C ALA A 239 -17.26 -36.37 40.24
N ASP A 240 -18.11 -36.67 39.25
CA ASP A 240 -17.77 -37.45 38.06
C ASP A 240 -17.70 -36.62 36.77
N GLU A 241 -18.12 -35.34 36.81
CA GLU A 241 -18.12 -34.45 35.63
C GLU A 241 -17.33 -33.15 35.84
N ASN A 242 -16.30 -33.18 36.67
CA ASN A 242 -15.44 -32.00 36.89
C ASN A 242 -14.03 -32.21 36.31
N PRO A 243 -13.62 -31.38 35.29
CA PRO A 243 -14.38 -30.31 34.66
C PRO A 243 -15.35 -30.81 33.58
N TYR A 244 -16.46 -30.14 33.41
CA TYR A 244 -17.34 -30.35 32.26
C TYR A 244 -16.77 -29.68 31.02
N THR A 245 -16.51 -30.46 29.98
CA THR A 245 -15.87 -29.97 28.76
C THR A 245 -16.64 -30.37 27.51
N PHE A 246 -16.62 -29.53 26.50
CA PHE A 246 -17.12 -29.86 25.16
C PHE A 246 -16.47 -29.00 24.09
N HIS A 247 -16.40 -29.52 22.87
CA HIS A 247 -15.87 -28.79 21.73
C HIS A 247 -16.96 -27.92 21.09
N ILE A 248 -16.54 -26.76 20.58
CA ILE A 248 -17.35 -25.90 19.74
C ILE A 248 -16.62 -25.62 18.45
N GLN A 249 -17.37 -25.41 17.36
CA GLN A 249 -16.84 -25.16 16.05
C GLN A 249 -17.66 -24.11 15.32
N GLY A 250 -17.03 -23.29 14.50
CA GLY A 250 -17.64 -22.42 13.50
C GLY A 250 -16.86 -22.48 12.20
N GLU A 251 -17.47 -22.12 11.10
CA GLU A 251 -16.81 -21.96 9.82
C GLU A 251 -16.81 -20.50 9.42
N ALA A 252 -15.65 -19.99 9.09
CA ALA A 252 -15.45 -18.63 8.66
C ALA A 252 -15.12 -18.59 7.18
N THR A 253 -15.83 -17.74 6.44
CA THR A 253 -15.63 -17.53 5.01
C THR A 253 -15.25 -16.08 4.77
N ASP A 254 -14.51 -15.81 3.70
CA ASP A 254 -14.20 -14.47 3.23
C ASP A 254 -14.10 -14.44 1.70
N ALA A 255 -14.28 -13.27 1.16
CA ALA A 255 -13.79 -12.92 -0.16
C ALA A 255 -12.48 -12.17 0.08
N GLU A 256 -11.39 -12.60 -0.51
CA GLU A 256 -10.05 -12.04 -0.31
C GLU A 256 -9.47 -11.64 -1.65
N ILE A 257 -9.35 -10.34 -1.88
CA ILE A 257 -8.80 -9.80 -3.11
C ILE A 257 -7.28 -9.71 -2.99
N ASN A 258 -6.58 -10.11 -4.05
CA ASN A 258 -5.16 -9.86 -4.21
C ASN A 258 -4.91 -9.34 -5.61
N ILE A 259 -4.02 -8.35 -5.75
CA ILE A 259 -3.62 -7.84 -7.07
C ILE A 259 -2.14 -8.03 -7.26
N THR A 260 -1.79 -8.58 -8.43
CA THR A 260 -0.39 -8.75 -8.82
C THR A 260 -0.11 -8.05 -10.14
N GLY A 261 1.10 -7.50 -10.24
CA GLY A 261 1.67 -7.02 -11.49
C GLY A 261 3.02 -7.68 -11.71
N ASN A 262 3.30 -8.15 -12.93
CA ASN A 262 4.51 -8.91 -13.25
C ASN A 262 4.74 -10.12 -12.32
N GLY A 263 3.69 -10.69 -11.71
CA GLY A 263 3.77 -11.77 -10.74
C GLY A 263 4.22 -11.36 -9.33
N ILE A 264 4.27 -10.06 -9.04
CA ILE A 264 4.60 -9.50 -7.72
C ILE A 264 3.33 -8.91 -7.11
N ASN A 265 3.12 -9.19 -5.82
CA ASN A 265 1.98 -8.68 -5.08
C ASN A 265 2.08 -7.14 -4.91
N ILE A 266 0.98 -6.46 -5.16
CA ILE A 266 0.79 -5.03 -4.95
C ILE A 266 -0.15 -4.89 -3.76
N ALA A 267 0.31 -4.35 -2.65
CA ALA A 267 -0.53 -4.23 -1.45
C ALA A 267 -1.67 -3.22 -1.63
N ASP A 268 -2.80 -3.46 -0.94
CA ASP A 268 -3.82 -2.41 -0.84
C ASP A 268 -3.22 -1.14 -0.20
N ASN A 269 -3.63 0.02 -0.72
CA ASN A 269 -3.08 1.34 -0.36
C ASN A 269 -1.57 1.50 -0.65
N ASP A 270 -1.00 0.77 -1.60
CA ASP A 270 0.40 0.98 -2.00
C ASP A 270 0.57 2.36 -2.65
N THR A 271 1.43 3.17 -2.05
CA THR A 271 1.77 4.54 -2.50
C THR A 271 3.13 4.62 -3.18
N THR A 272 3.82 3.51 -3.38
CA THR A 272 5.22 3.42 -3.83
C THR A 272 5.37 2.70 -5.17
N PRO A 273 4.94 3.31 -6.31
CA PRO A 273 5.03 2.64 -7.60
C PRO A 273 6.44 2.14 -7.94
N ALA A 274 6.54 0.88 -8.39
CA ALA A 274 7.78 0.20 -8.70
C ALA A 274 7.77 -0.44 -10.11
N VAL A 275 8.94 -0.53 -10.74
CA VAL A 275 9.07 -1.14 -12.08
C VAL A 275 8.85 -2.65 -12.04
N ASN A 276 9.25 -3.31 -10.96
CA ASN A 276 9.20 -4.78 -10.85
C ASN A 276 7.78 -5.33 -10.75
N ASP A 277 6.86 -4.62 -10.12
CA ASP A 277 5.43 -5.00 -10.03
C ASP A 277 4.56 -4.35 -11.12
N GLY A 278 5.18 -3.57 -12.02
CA GLY A 278 4.50 -2.92 -13.14
C GLY A 278 3.70 -1.67 -12.77
N THR A 279 3.70 -1.23 -11.51
CA THR A 279 3.01 0.01 -11.09
C THR A 279 3.75 1.26 -11.54
N ASP A 280 5.08 1.18 -11.79
CA ASP A 280 5.85 2.20 -12.49
C ASP A 280 6.04 1.81 -13.96
N PHE A 281 5.39 2.55 -14.85
CA PHE A 281 5.46 2.38 -16.31
C PHE A 281 6.82 2.80 -16.89
N GLY A 282 7.66 3.50 -16.09
CA GLY A 282 8.95 4.03 -16.54
C GLY A 282 8.80 5.19 -17.52
N ASN A 283 9.85 5.38 -18.35
CA ASN A 283 9.90 6.47 -19.33
C ASN A 283 9.14 6.09 -20.61
N THR A 284 8.35 7.03 -21.12
CA THR A 284 7.57 6.90 -22.37
C THR A 284 7.60 8.23 -23.12
N ASP A 285 7.86 8.20 -24.40
CA ASP A 285 7.89 9.41 -25.25
C ASP A 285 6.47 9.96 -25.41
N VAL A 286 6.32 11.29 -25.16
CA VAL A 286 5.00 11.97 -25.11
C VAL A 286 4.32 12.07 -26.49
N ASN A 287 5.05 11.83 -27.57
CA ASN A 287 4.50 12.05 -28.91
C ASN A 287 4.22 10.76 -29.68
N PHE A 288 4.67 9.61 -29.16
CA PHE A 288 4.76 8.42 -29.99
C PHE A 288 4.56 7.08 -29.37
N GLN A 289 4.77 6.99 -28.06
CA GLN A 289 4.86 5.69 -27.41
C GLN A 289 3.84 5.60 -26.32
N THR A 290 3.15 4.51 -26.31
CA THR A 290 2.33 4.08 -25.18
C THR A 290 2.99 2.87 -24.53
N LYS A 291 2.75 2.69 -23.24
CA LYS A 291 3.25 1.55 -22.49
C LYS A 291 2.14 0.90 -21.70
N SER A 292 1.93 -0.38 -21.92
CA SER A 292 0.85 -1.12 -21.28
C SER A 292 1.39 -2.07 -20.23
N GLN A 293 0.64 -2.20 -19.11
CA GLN A 293 0.90 -3.15 -18.03
C GLN A 293 -0.37 -3.96 -17.75
N THR A 294 -0.20 -5.25 -17.50
CA THR A 294 -1.28 -6.15 -17.14
C THR A 294 -1.25 -6.43 -15.65
N PHE A 295 -2.39 -6.24 -15.00
CA PHE A 295 -2.61 -6.54 -13.59
C PHE A 295 -3.57 -7.71 -13.47
N ILE A 296 -3.28 -8.64 -12.57
CA ILE A 296 -4.10 -9.82 -12.30
C ILE A 296 -4.81 -9.59 -10.97
N ILE A 297 -6.12 -9.80 -10.95
CA ILE A 297 -6.95 -9.80 -9.76
C ILE A 297 -7.22 -11.25 -9.39
N GLU A 298 -6.83 -11.67 -8.21
CA GLU A 298 -6.97 -13.01 -7.68
C GLU A 298 -7.97 -13.02 -6.51
N ASN A 299 -8.73 -14.09 -6.38
CA ASN A 299 -9.52 -14.37 -5.19
C ASN A 299 -8.82 -15.44 -4.36
N LEU A 300 -8.15 -15.03 -3.29
CA LEU A 300 -7.47 -15.92 -2.34
C LEU A 300 -8.41 -16.40 -1.22
N GLY A 301 -9.64 -15.88 -1.18
CA GLY A 301 -10.65 -16.22 -0.19
C GLY A 301 -11.36 -17.54 -0.45
N THR A 302 -12.36 -17.81 0.38
CA THR A 302 -13.16 -19.06 0.38
C THR A 302 -14.54 -18.88 -0.23
N THR A 303 -14.97 -17.63 -0.48
CA THR A 303 -16.22 -17.28 -1.17
C THR A 303 -15.97 -16.53 -2.47
N THR A 304 -17.02 -16.33 -3.27
CA THR A 304 -16.92 -15.57 -4.52
C THR A 304 -16.58 -14.11 -4.24
N LEU A 305 -15.48 -13.64 -4.84
CA LEU A 305 -15.12 -12.23 -4.87
C LEU A 305 -15.89 -11.53 -5.99
N THR A 306 -16.61 -10.48 -5.63
CA THR A 306 -17.33 -9.62 -6.58
C THR A 306 -16.60 -8.27 -6.64
N ILE A 307 -16.26 -7.82 -7.84
CA ILE A 307 -15.53 -6.57 -8.08
C ILE A 307 -16.33 -5.62 -8.99
N SER A 308 -16.03 -4.34 -8.93
CA SER A 308 -16.37 -3.38 -9.98
C SER A 308 -15.33 -3.39 -11.11
N ASN A 309 -15.64 -2.78 -12.24
CA ASN A 309 -14.60 -2.42 -13.18
C ASN A 309 -13.60 -1.48 -12.50
N PRO A 310 -12.27 -1.69 -12.70
CA PRO A 310 -11.26 -0.76 -12.21
C PRO A 310 -11.50 0.65 -12.73
N THR A 311 -11.17 1.65 -11.93
CA THR A 311 -11.25 3.08 -12.28
C THR A 311 -9.92 3.75 -12.01
N ILE A 312 -9.61 4.80 -12.77
CA ILE A 312 -8.38 5.59 -12.60
C ILE A 312 -8.76 6.97 -12.08
N THR A 313 -8.08 7.42 -11.04
CA THR A 313 -8.27 8.73 -10.41
C THR A 313 -6.92 9.40 -10.16
N GLY A 314 -6.91 10.66 -9.74
CA GLY A 314 -5.68 11.38 -9.41
C GLY A 314 -5.35 12.47 -10.42
N THR A 315 -4.26 13.21 -10.15
CA THR A 315 -3.92 14.47 -10.87
C THR A 315 -3.65 14.25 -12.35
N ASN A 316 -3.07 13.11 -12.73
CA ASN A 316 -2.73 12.82 -14.11
C ASN A 316 -3.47 11.58 -14.63
N ALA A 317 -4.68 11.33 -14.13
CA ALA A 317 -5.49 10.18 -14.53
C ALA A 317 -5.74 10.12 -16.06
N SER A 318 -5.76 11.27 -16.74
CA SER A 318 -5.95 11.37 -18.19
C SER A 318 -4.78 10.82 -19.02
N ASP A 319 -3.62 10.62 -18.42
CA ASP A 319 -2.46 10.02 -19.08
C ASP A 319 -2.43 8.49 -18.96
N PHE A 320 -3.44 7.89 -18.30
CA PHE A 320 -3.61 6.46 -18.14
C PHE A 320 -5.01 6.05 -18.57
N GLU A 321 -5.12 4.92 -19.27
CA GLU A 321 -6.38 4.38 -19.74
C GLU A 321 -6.48 2.88 -19.42
N ILE A 322 -7.66 2.40 -19.00
CA ILE A 322 -7.92 0.96 -18.93
C ILE A 322 -8.33 0.49 -20.31
N THR A 323 -7.40 -0.12 -21.02
CA THR A 323 -7.58 -0.55 -22.40
C THR A 323 -8.19 -1.96 -22.50
N THR A 324 -8.13 -2.74 -21.42
CA THR A 324 -8.81 -4.04 -21.31
C THR A 324 -9.39 -4.18 -19.92
N PHE A 325 -10.69 -4.37 -19.83
CA PHE A 325 -11.39 -4.60 -18.57
C PHE A 325 -11.37 -6.09 -18.19
N PRO A 326 -11.59 -6.43 -16.88
CA PRO A 326 -11.74 -7.81 -16.45
C PRO A 326 -12.80 -8.56 -17.24
N SER A 327 -12.50 -9.79 -17.64
CA SER A 327 -13.43 -10.64 -18.41
C SER A 327 -14.64 -11.11 -17.58
N THR A 328 -14.53 -11.07 -16.26
CA THR A 328 -15.59 -11.35 -15.28
C THR A 328 -15.46 -10.44 -14.07
N LEU A 329 -16.59 -10.05 -13.50
CA LEU A 329 -16.68 -9.28 -12.27
C LEU A 329 -17.01 -10.16 -11.04
N THR A 330 -17.11 -11.47 -11.24
CA THR A 330 -17.31 -12.47 -10.18
C THR A 330 -16.23 -13.53 -10.30
N ILE A 331 -15.38 -13.62 -9.30
CA ILE A 331 -14.18 -14.47 -9.31
C ILE A 331 -14.38 -15.55 -8.25
N ALA A 332 -14.42 -16.81 -8.69
CA ALA A 332 -14.56 -17.94 -7.78
C ALA A 332 -13.31 -18.10 -6.89
N PRO A 333 -13.41 -18.76 -5.72
CA PRO A 333 -12.27 -19.07 -4.87
C PRO A 333 -11.11 -19.71 -5.65
N GLY A 334 -9.89 -19.20 -5.45
CA GLY A 334 -8.68 -19.68 -6.13
C GLY A 334 -8.58 -19.36 -7.61
N SER A 335 -9.50 -18.55 -8.16
CA SER A 335 -9.52 -18.11 -9.56
C SER A 335 -9.03 -16.68 -9.71
N SER A 336 -8.81 -16.23 -10.96
CA SER A 336 -8.34 -14.88 -11.26
C SER A 336 -8.96 -14.31 -12.52
N THR A 337 -8.86 -13.00 -12.69
CA THR A 337 -9.12 -12.24 -13.91
C THR A 337 -8.02 -11.19 -14.08
N SER A 338 -8.01 -10.47 -15.20
CA SER A 338 -6.97 -9.45 -15.44
C SER A 338 -7.55 -8.22 -16.13
N PHE A 339 -6.85 -7.10 -15.95
CA PHE A 339 -7.10 -5.86 -16.70
C PHE A 339 -5.78 -5.27 -17.19
N VAL A 340 -5.84 -4.40 -18.20
CA VAL A 340 -4.68 -3.76 -18.78
C VAL A 340 -4.82 -2.25 -18.64
N VAL A 341 -3.78 -1.62 -18.13
CA VAL A 341 -3.64 -0.16 -18.09
C VAL A 341 -2.58 0.25 -19.09
N THR A 342 -2.89 1.26 -19.90
CA THR A 342 -1.96 1.87 -20.86
C THR A 342 -1.63 3.28 -20.40
N PHE A 343 -0.35 3.59 -20.34
CA PHE A 343 0.21 4.90 -20.10
C PHE A 343 0.49 5.58 -21.43
N ASP A 344 -0.10 6.76 -21.66
CA ASP A 344 0.02 7.61 -22.85
C ASP A 344 0.21 9.07 -22.39
N PRO A 345 1.44 9.47 -22.04
CA PRO A 345 1.68 10.77 -21.48
C PRO A 345 1.52 11.89 -22.52
N THR A 346 0.78 12.92 -22.18
CA THR A 346 0.58 14.10 -23.05
C THR A 346 1.62 15.20 -22.86
N VAL A 347 2.37 15.18 -21.76
CA VAL A 347 3.45 16.11 -21.45
C VAL A 347 4.58 15.41 -20.69
N THR A 348 5.77 16.00 -20.76
CA THR A 348 6.94 15.51 -20.04
C THR A 348 6.78 15.60 -18.52
N ASN A 349 7.66 14.96 -17.78
CA ASN A 349 7.71 14.81 -16.32
C ASN A 349 6.89 13.64 -15.78
N THR A 350 7.03 13.43 -14.47
CA THR A 350 6.36 12.37 -13.75
C THR A 350 4.84 12.55 -13.73
N ARG A 351 4.13 11.51 -14.07
CA ARG A 351 2.67 11.41 -14.12
C ARG A 351 2.23 10.40 -13.09
N ASN A 352 1.29 10.77 -12.22
CA ASN A 352 0.82 9.91 -11.13
C ASN A 352 -0.71 9.77 -11.21
N ALA A 353 -1.17 8.55 -10.95
CA ALA A 353 -2.60 8.24 -10.82
C ALA A 353 -2.81 7.13 -9.80
N THR A 354 -4.06 6.83 -9.47
CA THR A 354 -4.46 5.77 -8.53
C THR A 354 -5.50 4.88 -9.20
N ILE A 355 -5.28 3.58 -9.16
CA ILE A 355 -6.26 2.57 -9.53
C ILE A 355 -7.16 2.32 -8.31
N ASN A 356 -8.47 2.18 -8.55
CA ASN A 356 -9.44 1.85 -7.51
C ASN A 356 -10.38 0.75 -8.02
N ILE A 357 -10.59 -0.27 -7.18
CA ILE A 357 -11.46 -1.41 -7.46
C ILE A 357 -12.37 -1.62 -6.25
N THR A 358 -13.65 -1.29 -6.38
CA THR A 358 -14.65 -1.61 -5.36
C THR A 358 -14.93 -3.11 -5.39
N ASN A 359 -15.03 -3.75 -4.24
CA ASN A 359 -15.17 -5.19 -4.12
C ASN A 359 -16.00 -5.56 -2.88
N ASN A 360 -16.20 -6.85 -2.59
CA ASN A 360 -16.91 -7.34 -1.41
C ASN A 360 -15.98 -7.94 -0.34
N ASP A 361 -14.70 -7.70 -0.44
CA ASP A 361 -13.76 -7.95 0.64
C ASP A 361 -13.95 -6.87 1.72
N GLY A 362 -14.14 -7.27 2.95
CA GLY A 362 -14.53 -6.32 4.01
C GLY A 362 -13.38 -5.49 4.58
N ASN A 363 -12.14 -5.92 4.41
CA ASN A 363 -10.95 -5.23 4.91
C ASN A 363 -10.18 -4.47 3.82
N GLU A 364 -10.44 -4.75 2.53
CA GLU A 364 -9.73 -4.17 1.38
C GLU A 364 -10.69 -3.55 0.35
N ASN A 365 -11.78 -2.94 0.80
CA ASN A 365 -12.77 -2.28 -0.07
C ASN A 365 -12.84 -0.77 0.15
N PRO A 366 -12.46 0.07 -0.83
CA PRO A 366 -11.94 -0.31 -2.15
C PRO A 366 -10.46 -0.73 -2.11
N TYR A 367 -10.07 -1.71 -2.93
CA TYR A 367 -8.67 -1.99 -3.18
C TYR A 367 -8.07 -0.90 -4.05
N ASN A 368 -7.00 -0.25 -3.60
CA ASN A 368 -6.40 0.83 -4.36
C ASN A 368 -4.87 0.83 -4.27
N PHE A 369 -4.25 1.30 -5.34
CA PHE A 369 -2.80 1.45 -5.41
C PHE A 369 -2.41 2.55 -6.40
N ASN A 370 -1.26 3.15 -6.17
CA ASN A 370 -0.73 4.19 -7.03
C ASN A 370 0.02 3.60 -8.23
N ILE A 371 -0.13 4.27 -9.37
CA ILE A 371 0.63 4.02 -10.58
C ILE A 371 1.38 5.28 -10.98
N ARG A 372 2.51 5.09 -11.64
CA ARG A 372 3.38 6.18 -12.10
C ARG A 372 3.95 5.88 -13.48
N GLY A 373 4.16 6.92 -14.27
CA GLY A 373 4.98 6.90 -15.48
C GLY A 373 5.69 8.23 -15.65
N THR A 374 6.70 8.30 -16.49
CA THR A 374 7.41 9.54 -16.81
C THR A 374 7.31 9.81 -18.29
N GLY A 375 6.62 10.89 -18.63
CA GLY A 375 6.63 11.43 -20.00
C GLY A 375 8.00 12.02 -20.33
N THR A 376 8.55 11.68 -21.47
CA THR A 376 9.86 12.12 -21.94
C THR A 376 9.79 12.52 -23.40
N ASN A 377 10.73 13.36 -23.86
CA ASN A 377 10.93 13.66 -25.27
C ASN A 377 12.40 13.90 -25.58
N ALA A 378 12.79 13.71 -26.82
CA ALA A 378 13.94 14.36 -27.41
C ALA A 378 13.46 15.67 -28.04
N GLU A 379 14.19 16.78 -27.88
CA GLU A 379 13.80 18.11 -28.38
C GLU A 379 15.02 18.83 -28.94
N ILE A 380 15.05 19.03 -30.23
CA ILE A 380 16.15 19.68 -30.91
C ILE A 380 15.92 21.18 -31.05
N ASP A 381 16.96 22.00 -30.82
CA ASP A 381 17.01 23.38 -31.21
C ASP A 381 18.36 23.67 -31.88
N ILE A 382 18.35 24.28 -33.08
CA ILE A 382 19.58 24.67 -33.73
C ILE A 382 19.75 26.19 -33.63
N LYS A 383 20.90 26.60 -33.15
CA LYS A 383 21.25 28.02 -32.99
C LYS A 383 22.44 28.41 -33.86
N GLY A 384 22.34 29.56 -34.45
CA GLY A 384 23.47 30.33 -34.98
C GLY A 384 23.61 31.61 -34.18
N ASN A 385 24.83 32.00 -33.81
CA ASN A 385 25.08 33.21 -33.00
C ASN A 385 24.22 33.31 -31.71
N THR A 386 23.96 32.16 -31.05
CA THR A 386 23.08 32.03 -29.89
C THR A 386 21.58 32.28 -30.12
N VAL A 387 21.16 32.57 -31.36
CA VAL A 387 19.77 32.76 -31.76
C VAL A 387 19.24 31.47 -32.36
N SER A 388 18.05 31.01 -31.90
CA SER A 388 17.36 29.83 -32.44
C SER A 388 16.93 30.06 -33.88
N ILE A 389 17.15 29.05 -34.72
CA ILE A 389 16.73 28.99 -36.11
C ILE A 389 15.55 28.05 -36.18
N THR A 390 14.37 28.51 -36.53
CA THR A 390 13.18 27.67 -36.59
C THR A 390 13.31 26.56 -37.62
N ASN A 391 12.83 25.36 -37.31
CA ASN A 391 12.78 24.30 -38.31
C ASN A 391 11.99 24.72 -39.55
N GLY A 392 12.59 24.53 -40.74
CA GLY A 392 12.02 24.99 -42.02
C GLY A 392 12.29 26.45 -42.32
N ASP A 393 13.14 27.16 -41.57
CA ASP A 393 13.46 28.57 -41.86
C ASP A 393 14.02 28.72 -43.27
N SER A 394 13.35 29.57 -44.06
CA SER A 394 13.69 29.92 -45.43
C SER A 394 14.14 31.37 -45.60
N THR A 395 14.29 32.10 -44.48
CA THR A 395 14.59 33.55 -44.45
C THR A 395 15.94 33.84 -43.81
N PRO A 396 17.06 33.59 -44.52
CA PRO A 396 18.40 33.75 -43.95
C PRO A 396 18.64 35.13 -43.34
N SER A 397 19.27 35.13 -42.14
CA SER A 397 19.51 36.33 -41.35
C SER A 397 20.94 36.42 -40.85
N LEU A 398 21.48 37.65 -40.79
CA LEU A 398 22.77 37.94 -40.17
C LEU A 398 22.72 37.72 -38.63
N THR A 399 21.54 37.82 -38.01
CA THR A 399 21.40 37.73 -36.55
C THR A 399 21.63 36.30 -36.03
N ASP A 400 21.19 35.28 -36.77
CA ASP A 400 21.33 33.85 -36.46
C ASP A 400 22.38 33.15 -37.33
N TRP A 401 23.17 33.94 -38.10
CA TRP A 401 24.23 33.47 -38.98
C TRP A 401 23.79 32.57 -40.13
N THR A 402 22.52 32.43 -40.40
CA THR A 402 22.03 31.77 -41.63
C THR A 402 22.34 32.56 -42.87
N ASP A 403 22.45 33.90 -42.77
CA ASP A 403 23.10 34.75 -43.76
C ASP A 403 24.60 34.90 -43.40
N PHE A 404 25.48 34.42 -44.25
CA PHE A 404 26.92 34.52 -44.12
C PHE A 404 27.47 35.92 -44.39
N GLY A 405 26.63 36.81 -44.98
CA GLY A 405 27.02 38.14 -45.41
C GLY A 405 27.73 38.15 -46.77
N SER A 406 28.47 39.21 -47.03
CA SER A 406 29.22 39.40 -48.30
C SER A 406 30.66 39.00 -48.17
N ILE A 407 31.23 38.39 -49.24
CA ILE A 407 32.65 38.09 -49.38
C ILE A 407 33.11 38.43 -50.82
N ASN A 408 34.32 38.94 -50.95
CA ASN A 408 34.94 39.15 -52.26
C ASN A 408 35.25 37.78 -52.91
N PHE A 409 34.68 37.56 -54.07
CA PHE A 409 34.91 36.37 -54.86
C PHE A 409 36.42 36.15 -55.13
N GLY A 410 36.88 34.96 -54.83
CA GLY A 410 38.30 34.59 -55.00
C GLY A 410 39.23 35.04 -53.86
N SER A 411 38.77 35.75 -52.84
CA SER A 411 39.63 36.33 -51.79
C SER A 411 39.47 35.73 -50.39
N GLY A 412 38.61 34.70 -50.21
CA GLY A 412 38.47 34.09 -48.90
C GLY A 412 37.23 33.21 -48.73
N THR A 413 37.02 32.76 -47.51
CA THR A 413 35.86 31.99 -47.08
C THR A 413 35.29 32.53 -45.76
N ILE A 414 34.01 32.33 -45.52
CA ILE A 414 33.37 32.64 -44.24
C ILE A 414 32.93 31.34 -43.60
N SER A 415 33.27 31.14 -42.33
CA SER A 415 32.84 29.97 -41.56
C SER A 415 31.93 30.41 -40.42
N ARG A 416 30.81 29.68 -40.19
CA ARG A 416 29.87 29.86 -39.13
C ARG A 416 29.69 28.58 -38.34
N VAL A 417 29.68 28.69 -37.02
CA VAL A 417 29.47 27.55 -36.11
C VAL A 417 28.02 27.55 -35.65
N PHE A 418 27.34 26.45 -35.89
CA PHE A 418 25.96 26.24 -35.44
C PHE A 418 25.99 25.29 -34.27
N THR A 419 25.14 25.55 -33.27
CA THR A 419 24.96 24.73 -32.05
C THR A 419 23.67 23.96 -32.19
N ILE A 420 23.71 22.68 -31.90
CA ILE A 420 22.59 21.75 -31.79
C ILE A 420 22.38 21.52 -30.30
N ASP A 421 21.35 22.10 -29.72
CA ASP A 421 20.94 21.88 -28.33
C ASP A 421 19.92 20.75 -28.27
N ASN A 422 20.01 19.91 -27.24
CA ASN A 422 18.94 19.00 -26.85
C ASN A 422 18.21 19.60 -25.64
N LEU A 423 17.06 20.21 -25.88
CA LEU A 423 16.21 20.81 -24.85
C LEU A 423 15.26 19.80 -24.22
N GLY A 424 15.23 18.57 -24.72
CA GLY A 424 14.39 17.48 -24.23
C GLY A 424 14.87 16.84 -22.93
N THR A 425 14.16 15.82 -22.52
CA THR A 425 14.39 15.06 -21.26
C THR A 425 15.12 13.75 -21.48
N THR A 426 15.23 13.32 -22.75
CA THR A 426 15.98 12.12 -23.16
C THR A 426 17.10 12.47 -24.13
N SER A 427 17.95 11.51 -24.45
CA SER A 427 19.02 11.68 -25.43
C SER A 427 18.46 11.89 -26.83
N LEU A 428 18.96 12.92 -27.52
CA LEU A 428 18.71 13.20 -28.93
C LEU A 428 19.76 12.49 -29.78
N THR A 429 19.33 11.67 -30.72
CA THR A 429 20.20 11.07 -31.73
C THR A 429 20.16 11.91 -32.99
N ILE A 430 21.33 12.20 -33.58
CA ILE A 430 21.47 13.00 -34.80
C ILE A 430 22.31 12.27 -35.84
N ALA A 431 22.09 12.55 -37.11
CA ALA A 431 23.03 12.23 -38.19
C ALA A 431 24.01 13.41 -38.43
N ASN A 432 24.99 13.23 -39.28
CA ASN A 432 25.80 14.36 -39.77
C ASN A 432 24.93 15.28 -40.65
N PRO A 433 25.08 16.62 -40.52
CA PRO A 433 24.39 17.56 -41.39
C PRO A 433 24.74 17.33 -42.86
N THR A 434 23.76 17.52 -43.73
CA THR A 434 23.91 17.44 -45.18
C THR A 434 23.54 18.79 -45.83
N ILE A 435 24.07 19.03 -47.03
CA ILE A 435 23.82 20.27 -47.79
C ILE A 435 23.14 19.91 -49.11
N SER A 436 22.07 20.63 -49.41
CA SER A 436 21.30 20.52 -50.67
C SER A 436 20.85 21.88 -51.15
N GLY A 437 19.98 21.94 -52.14
CA GLY A 437 19.38 23.18 -52.64
C GLY A 437 20.02 23.75 -53.90
N ALA A 438 19.95 25.08 -54.10
CA ALA A 438 20.31 25.72 -55.39
C ALA A 438 21.85 25.77 -55.65
N ASN A 439 22.62 26.09 -54.61
CA ASN A 439 24.06 26.27 -54.71
C ASN A 439 24.85 25.46 -53.66
N PRO A 440 24.65 24.12 -53.56
CA PRO A 440 25.23 23.35 -52.50
C PRO A 440 26.77 23.27 -52.56
N SER A 441 27.37 23.43 -53.74
CA SER A 441 28.83 23.44 -53.93
C SER A 441 29.51 24.68 -53.36
N ASP A 442 28.76 25.76 -53.10
CA ASP A 442 29.29 26.99 -52.53
C ASP A 442 29.36 26.93 -50.99
N PHE A 443 28.81 25.88 -50.40
CA PHE A 443 28.81 25.62 -48.95
C PHE A 443 29.43 24.23 -48.65
N SER A 444 30.07 24.09 -47.51
CA SER A 444 30.63 22.80 -47.06
C SER A 444 30.58 22.65 -45.55
N ILE A 445 30.31 21.43 -45.06
CA ILE A 445 30.48 21.11 -43.65
C ILE A 445 31.96 20.84 -43.39
N THR A 446 32.59 21.71 -42.62
CA THR A 446 34.03 21.61 -42.32
C THR A 446 34.33 20.93 -40.98
N ALA A 447 33.36 20.88 -40.09
CA ALA A 447 33.40 20.12 -38.86
C ALA A 447 32.03 19.52 -38.59
N ASN A 448 31.96 18.22 -38.45
CA ASN A 448 30.74 17.52 -38.01
C ASN A 448 30.62 17.52 -36.48
N PRO A 449 29.42 17.28 -35.94
CA PRO A 449 29.23 17.08 -34.50
C PRO A 449 30.14 15.97 -33.96
N THR A 450 30.66 16.15 -32.74
CA THR A 450 31.50 15.14 -32.07
C THR A 450 30.68 13.99 -31.50
N GLY A 451 30.11 13.13 -32.34
CA GLY A 451 29.25 12.02 -31.99
C GLY A 451 27.82 12.25 -32.41
N THR A 452 27.05 11.14 -32.39
CA THR A 452 25.67 11.09 -32.89
C THR A 452 24.61 11.16 -31.78
N THR A 453 25.04 11.28 -30.53
CA THR A 453 24.13 11.35 -29.37
C THR A 453 24.40 12.61 -28.57
N ILE A 454 23.33 13.35 -28.25
CA ILE A 454 23.36 14.56 -27.42
C ILE A 454 22.48 14.28 -26.19
N ASN A 455 23.09 14.23 -25.00
CA ASN A 455 22.34 13.99 -23.77
C ASN A 455 21.39 15.17 -23.47
N ALA A 456 20.34 14.90 -22.71
CA ALA A 456 19.40 15.93 -22.24
C ALA A 456 20.14 17.14 -21.64
N GLY A 457 19.77 18.34 -22.07
CA GLY A 457 20.35 19.61 -21.60
C GLY A 457 21.79 19.89 -22.03
N THR A 458 22.34 19.11 -22.98
CA THR A 458 23.68 19.34 -23.55
C THR A 458 23.61 19.67 -25.03
N ASN A 459 24.75 20.02 -25.61
CA ASN A 459 24.80 20.41 -27.02
C ASN A 459 26.00 19.80 -27.77
N ARG A 460 25.97 19.95 -29.11
CA ARG A 460 27.04 19.71 -30.03
C ARG A 460 27.08 20.83 -31.06
N THR A 461 28.20 20.98 -31.73
CA THR A 461 28.37 22.01 -32.77
C THR A 461 28.79 21.39 -34.08
N PHE A 462 28.42 22.04 -35.17
CA PHE A 462 28.98 21.79 -36.51
C PHE A 462 29.34 23.12 -37.18
N THR A 463 30.21 23.05 -38.17
CA THR A 463 30.69 24.24 -38.86
C THR A 463 30.35 24.18 -40.33
N VAL A 464 29.66 25.21 -40.81
CA VAL A 464 29.40 25.43 -42.23
C VAL A 464 30.37 26.51 -42.75
N ARG A 465 31.00 26.25 -43.89
CA ARG A 465 31.85 27.22 -44.60
C ARG A 465 31.19 27.62 -45.91
N PHE A 466 31.09 28.91 -46.16
CA PHE A 466 30.75 29.51 -47.42
C PHE A 466 32.04 29.77 -48.22
N ASN A 467 32.12 29.23 -49.42
CA ASN A 467 33.23 29.40 -50.37
C ASN A 467 32.69 29.46 -51.79
N PRO A 468 32.23 30.66 -52.23
CA PRO A 468 31.51 30.79 -53.48
C PRO A 468 32.38 30.46 -54.71
N THR A 469 31.80 29.77 -55.69
CA THR A 469 32.40 29.41 -56.98
C THR A 469 32.11 30.41 -58.10
N SER A 470 31.22 31.34 -57.87
CA SER A 470 30.88 32.47 -58.77
C SER A 470 30.24 33.62 -58.02
N ILE A 471 30.18 34.78 -58.60
CA ILE A 471 29.56 35.99 -58.01
C ILE A 471 28.06 35.84 -57.89
N GLY A 472 27.45 36.70 -57.02
CA GLY A 472 26.01 36.79 -56.77
C GLY A 472 25.57 36.05 -55.51
N ILE A 473 24.25 36.07 -55.25
CA ILE A 473 23.63 35.41 -54.14
C ILE A 473 23.74 33.90 -54.32
N LYS A 474 24.15 33.21 -53.24
CA LYS A 474 24.25 31.75 -53.14
C LYS A 474 23.38 31.26 -52.00
N THR A 475 22.57 30.25 -52.23
CA THR A 475 21.68 29.68 -51.23
C THR A 475 21.83 28.16 -51.19
N ALA A 476 21.73 27.59 -50.00
CA ALA A 476 21.68 26.14 -49.78
C ALA A 476 20.77 25.81 -48.63
N THR A 477 20.34 24.56 -48.53
CA THR A 477 19.54 24.04 -47.43
C THR A 477 20.43 23.08 -46.60
N ILE A 478 20.52 23.34 -45.31
CA ILE A 478 21.09 22.45 -44.33
C ILE A 478 20.00 21.50 -43.85
N THR A 479 20.27 20.21 -43.78
CA THR A 479 19.34 19.19 -43.32
C THR A 479 20.02 18.31 -42.28
N LEU A 480 19.39 18.18 -41.11
CA LEU A 480 19.82 17.34 -40.02
C LEU A 480 18.74 16.31 -39.68
N THR A 481 18.96 15.03 -39.98
CA THR A 481 18.10 13.94 -39.52
C THR A 481 18.40 13.69 -38.06
N ASN A 482 17.33 13.53 -37.27
CA ASN A 482 17.41 13.40 -35.81
C ASN A 482 16.31 12.49 -35.24
N SER A 483 16.29 12.29 -33.93
CA SER A 483 15.27 11.48 -33.23
C SER A 483 14.15 12.29 -32.58
N ASP A 484 14.13 13.58 -32.80
CA ASP A 484 12.98 14.39 -32.44
C ASP A 484 11.86 14.16 -33.45
N PHE A 485 10.68 13.80 -32.96
CA PHE A 485 9.63 13.35 -33.86
C PHE A 485 9.02 14.49 -34.68
N ASN A 486 8.74 15.58 -34.03
CA ASN A 486 8.03 16.71 -34.67
C ASN A 486 8.97 17.55 -35.50
N GLU A 487 10.30 17.39 -35.38
CA GLU A 487 11.30 18.19 -36.07
C GLU A 487 12.33 17.35 -36.85
N ASN A 488 11.93 16.18 -37.30
CA ASN A 488 12.78 15.30 -38.10
C ASN A 488 12.29 15.19 -39.55
N PRO A 489 13.08 15.66 -40.54
CA PRO A 489 14.38 16.29 -40.41
C PRO A 489 14.31 17.76 -40.03
N TYR A 490 15.33 18.24 -39.29
CA TYR A 490 15.49 19.68 -39.04
C TYR A 490 16.15 20.33 -40.26
N THR A 491 15.53 21.37 -40.81
CA THR A 491 16.02 22.03 -42.05
C THR A 491 16.05 23.53 -41.90
N PHE A 492 17.00 24.16 -42.52
CA PHE A 492 17.03 25.62 -42.66
C PHE A 492 17.84 26.05 -43.87
N THR A 493 17.55 27.22 -44.41
CA THR A 493 18.24 27.80 -45.56
C THR A 493 19.40 28.68 -45.09
N VAL A 494 20.55 28.51 -45.73
CA VAL A 494 21.69 29.43 -45.57
C VAL A 494 21.91 30.22 -46.84
N GLN A 495 22.39 31.47 -46.68
CA GLN A 495 22.69 32.36 -47.77
C GLN A 495 24.08 32.99 -47.60
N GLY A 496 24.72 33.36 -48.71
CA GLY A 496 25.89 34.22 -48.75
C GLY A 496 25.94 35.00 -50.07
N PHE A 497 26.54 36.13 -50.05
CA PHE A 497 26.71 36.98 -51.23
C PHE A 497 28.16 37.03 -51.65
N ALA A 498 28.44 36.56 -52.87
CA ALA A 498 29.76 36.65 -53.48
C ALA A 498 29.82 37.95 -54.32
N SER A 499 30.67 38.84 -53.90
CA SER A 499 30.84 40.14 -54.54
C SER A 499 32.22 40.20 -55.21
N ASN A 500 32.39 41.08 -56.15
CA ASN A 500 33.69 41.44 -56.70
C ASN A 500 33.72 42.91 -57.11
N ALA A 501 34.89 43.48 -57.15
CA ALA A 501 35.16 44.72 -57.87
C ALA A 501 35.77 44.37 -59.20
N GLU A 502 35.25 44.83 -60.30
CA GLU A 502 35.71 44.48 -61.64
C GLU A 502 35.86 45.71 -62.49
N ILE A 503 37.04 46.03 -62.94
CA ILE A 503 37.36 47.17 -63.75
C ILE A 503 37.19 46.87 -65.25
N ASN A 504 36.52 47.72 -65.92
CA ASN A 504 36.57 47.78 -67.40
C ASN A 504 36.83 49.24 -67.82
N VAL A 505 37.72 49.47 -68.76
CA VAL A 505 38.01 50.78 -69.31
C VAL A 505 37.52 50.81 -70.75
N THR A 506 36.74 51.85 -71.09
CA THR A 506 36.25 51.98 -72.47
C THR A 506 36.59 53.32 -72.99
N GLY A 507 36.85 53.39 -74.30
CA GLY A 507 36.97 54.59 -75.10
C GLY A 507 36.06 54.50 -76.32
N ASN A 508 35.29 55.56 -76.60
CA ASN A 508 34.33 55.57 -77.67
C ASN A 508 33.34 54.36 -77.64
N GLY A 509 33.03 53.83 -76.43
CA GLY A 509 32.14 52.69 -76.24
C GLY A 509 32.80 51.29 -76.43
N ASN A 510 34.06 51.26 -76.86
CA ASN A 510 34.83 49.98 -77.03
C ASN A 510 35.71 49.69 -75.79
N SER A 511 35.70 48.48 -75.32
CA SER A 511 36.56 48.06 -74.18
C SER A 511 38.04 48.06 -74.62
N ILE A 512 38.86 48.60 -73.71
CA ILE A 512 40.36 48.59 -73.86
C ILE A 512 40.88 47.55 -72.95
N VAL A 513 41.57 46.53 -73.52
CA VAL A 513 42.11 45.39 -72.78
C VAL A 513 43.31 45.83 -71.95
N SER A 514 43.37 45.35 -70.69
CA SER A 514 44.60 45.63 -69.89
C SER A 514 45.86 45.12 -70.59
N GLY A 515 46.85 46.04 -70.72
CA GLY A 515 48.08 45.80 -71.45
C GLY A 515 47.99 45.96 -72.98
N ASP A 516 46.88 46.65 -73.48
CA ASP A 516 46.83 46.94 -74.92
C ASP A 516 47.99 47.85 -75.35
N THR A 517 48.68 47.44 -76.40
CA THR A 517 49.84 48.12 -76.98
C THR A 517 49.58 48.59 -78.41
N THR A 518 48.33 48.46 -78.85
CA THR A 518 47.92 48.77 -80.23
C THR A 518 46.89 49.93 -80.26
N PRO A 519 47.33 51.17 -80.15
CA PRO A 519 46.40 52.28 -80.16
C PRO A 519 45.46 52.26 -81.39
N ALA A 520 44.17 52.53 -81.17
CA ALA A 520 43.15 52.49 -82.18
C ALA A 520 42.21 53.73 -82.11
N ILE A 521 41.80 54.28 -83.24
CA ILE A 521 40.76 55.36 -83.26
C ILE A 521 39.44 54.85 -82.74
N ALA A 522 39.15 53.58 -82.95
CA ALA A 522 37.88 52.93 -82.53
C ALA A 522 37.61 52.98 -81.02
N ASP A 523 38.62 52.99 -80.20
CA ASP A 523 38.54 52.99 -78.73
C ASP A 523 39.22 54.22 -78.11
N ASN A 524 39.49 55.29 -78.92
CA ASN A 524 40.06 56.55 -78.46
C ASN A 524 41.51 56.45 -77.98
N THR A 525 42.22 55.29 -78.06
CA THR A 525 43.61 55.20 -77.67
C THR A 525 44.56 55.76 -78.70
N ASP A 526 44.10 55.92 -79.97
CA ASP A 526 44.78 56.71 -81.00
C ASP A 526 44.24 58.10 -81.09
N PHE A 527 45.05 59.13 -80.86
CA PHE A 527 44.65 60.53 -80.87
C PHE A 527 44.60 61.13 -82.28
N ASP A 528 44.94 60.30 -83.26
CA ASP A 528 45.05 60.70 -84.71
C ASP A 528 46.14 61.73 -84.95
N THR A 529 46.16 62.27 -86.14
CA THR A 529 47.09 63.32 -86.49
C THR A 529 46.64 64.71 -86.03
N VAL A 530 47.47 65.33 -85.13
CA VAL A 530 47.13 66.62 -84.50
C VAL A 530 48.18 67.68 -85.03
N LEU A 531 47.75 68.84 -85.53
CA LEU A 531 48.61 69.96 -85.88
C LEU A 531 49.31 70.48 -84.60
N LEU A 532 50.62 70.84 -84.66
CA LEU A 532 51.37 71.36 -83.51
C LEU A 532 50.77 72.58 -82.79
N THR A 533 49.82 73.25 -83.40
CA THR A 533 49.12 74.36 -82.78
C THR A 533 47.78 74.01 -82.22
N ASN A 534 47.33 72.77 -82.34
CA ASN A 534 46.01 72.32 -81.93
C ASN A 534 46.17 71.23 -80.86
N ASN A 535 45.12 71.07 -80.10
CA ASN A 535 45.00 70.02 -79.10
C ASN A 535 43.90 69.04 -79.51
N SER A 536 44.03 67.77 -79.17
CA SER A 536 42.99 66.76 -79.29
C SER A 536 42.75 66.13 -77.93
N SER A 537 41.53 66.02 -77.50
CA SER A 537 41.21 65.37 -76.26
C SER A 537 40.42 64.11 -76.50
N ARG A 538 40.68 63.13 -75.65
CA ARG A 538 39.98 61.84 -75.65
C ARG A 538 39.46 61.59 -74.26
N THR A 539 38.15 61.12 -74.15
CA THR A 539 37.54 60.76 -72.91
C THR A 539 37.37 59.26 -72.84
N PHE A 540 37.83 58.71 -71.74
CA PHE A 540 37.71 57.30 -71.42
C PHE A 540 36.74 57.13 -70.23
N ILE A 541 35.96 56.05 -70.20
CA ILE A 541 35.07 55.70 -69.10
C ILE A 541 35.72 54.51 -68.37
N ILE A 542 35.98 54.70 -67.08
CA ILE A 542 36.38 53.64 -66.17
C ILE A 542 35.10 53.14 -65.51
N GLN A 543 34.75 51.89 -65.79
CA GLN A 543 33.55 51.24 -65.28
C GLN A 543 33.93 50.27 -64.21
N ASN A 544 33.17 50.22 -63.15
CA ASN A 544 33.17 49.07 -62.23
C ASN A 544 32.02 48.16 -62.63
N THR A 545 32.31 47.10 -63.34
CA THR A 545 31.33 46.09 -63.75
C THR A 545 31.08 45.05 -62.65
N GLY A 546 31.80 45.17 -61.54
CA GLY A 546 31.60 44.36 -60.34
C GLY A 546 30.46 44.85 -59.48
N THR A 547 30.26 44.21 -58.27
CA THR A 547 29.14 44.43 -57.35
C THR A 547 29.56 45.21 -56.10
N THR A 548 30.85 45.38 -55.85
CA THR A 548 31.40 46.20 -54.76
C THR A 548 32.19 47.39 -55.28
N ASP A 549 32.52 48.35 -54.42
CA ASP A 549 33.29 49.56 -54.76
C ASP A 549 34.66 49.11 -55.29
N LEU A 550 35.01 49.66 -56.47
CA LEU A 550 36.31 49.59 -57.09
C LEU A 550 37.14 50.77 -56.63
N THR A 551 38.23 50.54 -55.97
CA THR A 551 39.20 51.59 -55.63
C THR A 551 40.34 51.55 -56.64
N ILE A 552 40.62 52.64 -57.29
CA ILE A 552 41.71 52.84 -58.23
C ILE A 552 42.73 53.82 -57.66
N SER A 553 43.98 53.72 -58.08
CA SER A 553 45.00 54.73 -57.84
C SER A 553 44.82 55.87 -58.83
N THR A 554 45.39 57.08 -58.57
CA THR A 554 45.43 58.17 -59.47
C THR A 554 46.14 57.75 -60.78
N PRO A 555 45.44 57.83 -61.93
CA PRO A 555 46.07 57.55 -63.23
C PRO A 555 47.31 58.38 -63.48
N VAL A 556 48.34 57.77 -64.02
CA VAL A 556 49.56 58.49 -64.43
C VAL A 556 49.89 58.17 -65.90
N ILE A 557 50.37 59.13 -66.60
CA ILE A 557 50.89 58.99 -67.98
C ILE A 557 52.40 58.72 -67.92
N SER A 558 52.89 57.72 -68.64
CA SER A 558 54.30 57.36 -68.66
C SER A 558 54.73 56.96 -70.09
N GLY A 559 55.99 56.97 -70.32
CA GLY A 559 56.58 56.65 -71.64
C GLY A 559 57.39 57.80 -72.19
N ILE A 560 58.05 57.60 -73.36
CA ILE A 560 59.03 58.54 -73.94
C ILE A 560 58.39 59.91 -74.25
N ASN A 561 57.16 59.92 -74.71
CA ASN A 561 56.43 61.16 -75.11
C ASN A 561 55.37 61.53 -74.10
N ALA A 562 55.46 61.15 -72.81
CA ALA A 562 54.47 61.40 -71.78
C ALA A 562 54.19 62.91 -71.55
N ALA A 563 55.17 63.77 -71.89
CA ALA A 563 55.03 65.24 -71.77
C ALA A 563 54.03 65.88 -72.77
N ASP A 564 53.75 65.13 -73.86
CA ASP A 564 52.83 65.60 -74.91
C ASP A 564 51.32 65.34 -74.50
N TYR A 565 51.11 64.62 -73.40
CA TYR A 565 49.75 64.30 -72.88
C TYR A 565 49.52 64.89 -71.49
N THR A 566 48.30 65.30 -71.21
CA THR A 566 47.91 65.81 -69.88
C THR A 566 46.56 65.33 -69.52
N ILE A 567 46.44 64.81 -68.27
CA ILE A 567 45.11 64.47 -67.69
C ILE A 567 44.40 65.73 -67.33
N THR A 568 43.30 66.00 -68.02
CA THR A 568 42.46 67.21 -67.81
C THR A 568 41.23 67.00 -66.95
N THR A 569 40.78 65.71 -66.90
CA THR A 569 39.74 65.28 -65.98
C THR A 569 40.22 64.02 -65.29
N SER A 570 40.43 64.07 -63.96
CA SER A 570 40.78 62.93 -63.15
C SER A 570 39.52 62.13 -62.74
N PRO A 571 39.57 60.83 -62.80
CA PRO A 571 38.44 60.00 -62.36
C PRO A 571 38.25 60.01 -60.83
N SER A 572 37.04 59.64 -60.35
CA SER A 572 36.82 59.31 -58.97
C SER A 572 37.68 58.10 -58.62
N LEU A 573 38.37 58.09 -57.44
CA LEU A 573 39.22 57.00 -56.99
C LEU A 573 38.44 55.85 -56.36
N VAL A 574 37.15 56.09 -56.08
CA VAL A 574 36.21 55.02 -55.61
C VAL A 574 35.02 55.03 -56.57
N ILE A 575 34.78 53.89 -57.22
CA ILE A 575 33.72 53.69 -58.20
C ILE A 575 32.74 52.67 -57.64
N PRO A 576 31.51 53.05 -57.27
CA PRO A 576 30.50 52.15 -56.75
C PRO A 576 30.26 50.96 -57.71
N GLY A 577 29.83 49.83 -57.19
CA GLY A 577 29.46 48.63 -58.00
C GLY A 577 28.43 49.00 -59.05
N GLY A 578 28.63 48.64 -60.30
CA GLY A 578 27.84 49.00 -61.45
C GLY A 578 27.98 50.50 -61.89
N GLY A 579 28.81 51.30 -61.19
CA GLY A 579 29.07 52.67 -61.48
C GLY A 579 30.20 52.91 -62.49
N ASN A 580 30.42 54.19 -62.84
CA ASN A 580 31.52 54.60 -63.71
C ASN A 580 32.05 56.00 -63.35
N THR A 581 33.23 56.29 -63.84
CA THR A 581 33.83 57.62 -63.75
C THR A 581 34.56 57.93 -65.11
N THR A 582 34.88 59.16 -65.30
CA THR A 582 35.52 59.60 -66.54
C THR A 582 36.98 60.01 -66.33
N LEU A 583 37.81 59.69 -67.29
CA LEU A 583 39.19 60.16 -67.45
C LEU A 583 39.32 60.86 -68.76
N THR A 584 39.77 62.10 -68.76
CA THR A 584 40.02 62.82 -70.01
C THR A 584 41.48 63.16 -70.14
N ILE A 585 42.05 62.80 -71.31
CA ILE A 585 43.44 63.05 -71.68
C ILE A 585 43.46 63.97 -72.88
N LEU A 586 44.27 65.00 -72.75
CA LEU A 586 44.56 65.98 -73.83
C LEU A 586 45.92 65.74 -74.38
#